data_05e1ab83436cb3b89ff55dae846122bd
#
_entry.id   05e1ab83436cb3b89ff55dae846122bd
#
_cell.length_a   1.000
_cell.length_b   1.000
_cell.length_c   1.000
_cell.angle_alpha   90.00
_cell.angle_beta   90.00
_cell.angle_gamma   90.00
#
_symmetry.space_group_name_H-M   'P 1'
#
loop_
_entity.id
_entity.type
_entity.pdbx_description
1 polymer ?
#
loop_
_entity_poly.entity_id
_entity_poly.type
_entity_poly.pdbx_seq_one_letter_code
_entity_poly.pdbx_strand_id
1 'polypeptide(L)'
;MLKPLTTFKIGGPARYYIEIADPAQLNEAFEFAESKNLPVLVLGGGSNMLISDRGFDGLVIRICNSGIVAQTSVCDQVTGSQTEVCVTLRVGSGEIWDDAVKFAVANNLWGIENLSRIPGRTGAVAVQNVGAYGQEIKDVLVNVEVFDRKTRSLRTLSNEECKFSYRKSIFNTTEKDRYIILYTILVLSATPKRNLSYPDVKKWFDGNPEPSLAEIREAIKTIRDRKFPFPAESIEGNAGSFFKNSILTKDQYSDLEHHFENNLLEHLERLRMIRTRSERDEIKIPSAFIFEACGLKGFRRGNVQLNPSQPVVVLNVTGEATADEVLSVVKEVRGIVQEKTGLHLYTEPELIGFTASELQHYGFNDEEITRYIH
;
A
#
# COMPACT_ATOMS: atom_id res chain seq x y z
N MET A 1 15.29 16.23 -7.65
CA MET A 1 15.30 14.75 -7.83
C MET A 1 14.31 14.13 -6.88
N LEU A 2 13.48 13.20 -7.36
CA LEU A 2 12.45 12.51 -6.57
C LEU A 2 12.93 11.17 -5.97
N LYS A 3 14.03 10.59 -6.49
CA LYS A 3 14.67 9.36 -5.97
C LYS A 3 14.78 9.33 -4.43
N PRO A 4 15.26 10.37 -3.72
CA PRO A 4 15.37 10.35 -2.25
C PRO A 4 14.01 10.40 -1.52
N LEU A 5 12.94 10.73 -2.23
CA LEU A 5 11.59 10.89 -1.69
C LEU A 5 10.71 9.64 -1.89
N THR A 6 11.26 8.58 -2.50
CA THR A 6 10.59 7.30 -2.71
C THR A 6 11.29 6.17 -1.95
N THR A 7 10.52 5.20 -1.46
CA THR A 7 11.09 4.01 -0.82
C THR A 7 11.70 3.05 -1.84
N PHE A 8 11.32 3.15 -3.11
CA PHE A 8 11.93 2.38 -4.19
C PHE A 8 13.32 2.90 -4.58
N LYS A 9 13.65 4.13 -4.13
CA LYS A 9 14.91 4.82 -4.47
C LYS A 9 15.11 4.98 -5.98
N ILE A 10 14.02 5.25 -6.68
CA ILE A 10 13.94 5.51 -8.11
C ILE A 10 13.10 6.75 -8.34
N GLY A 11 13.48 7.59 -9.31
CA GLY A 11 12.72 8.76 -9.72
C GLY A 11 13.62 9.91 -10.18
N GLY A 12 13.29 10.45 -11.34
CA GLY A 12 13.94 11.61 -11.95
C GLY A 12 13.60 12.94 -11.29
N PRO A 13 13.85 14.07 -11.97
CA PRO A 13 13.58 15.41 -11.45
C PRO A 13 12.06 15.72 -11.41
N ALA A 14 11.63 16.56 -10.48
CA ALA A 14 10.39 17.32 -10.60
C ALA A 14 10.68 18.65 -11.29
N ARG A 15 9.76 19.12 -12.15
CA ARG A 15 9.88 20.45 -12.73
C ARG A 15 9.76 21.55 -11.67
N TYR A 16 8.81 21.39 -10.76
CA TYR A 16 8.63 22.20 -9.57
C TYR A 16 8.36 21.31 -8.36
N TYR A 17 8.82 21.73 -7.19
CA TYR A 17 8.67 20.99 -5.94
C TYR A 17 8.42 21.95 -4.79
N ILE A 18 7.42 21.63 -3.93
CA ILE A 18 7.14 22.38 -2.71
C ILE A 18 6.79 21.42 -1.57
N GLU A 19 7.25 21.72 -0.37
CA GLU A 19 6.80 21.09 0.88
C GLU A 19 5.78 21.99 1.56
N ILE A 20 4.62 21.41 1.91
CA ILE A 20 3.51 22.12 2.55
C ILE A 20 3.30 21.53 3.94
N ALA A 21 3.62 22.31 4.96
CA ALA A 21 3.34 22.01 6.36
C ALA A 21 2.04 22.68 6.83
N ASP A 22 1.74 23.86 6.31
CA ASP A 22 0.48 24.57 6.58
C ASP A 22 -0.51 24.38 5.41
N PRO A 23 -1.65 23.71 5.63
CA PRO A 23 -2.68 23.54 4.60
C PRO A 23 -3.17 24.82 3.93
N ALA A 24 -3.05 25.98 4.59
CA ALA A 24 -3.43 27.27 4.01
C ALA A 24 -2.64 27.60 2.73
N GLN A 25 -1.41 27.06 2.59
CA GLN A 25 -0.55 27.25 1.41
C GLN A 25 -1.01 26.47 0.17
N LEU A 26 -1.96 25.53 0.32
CA LEU A 26 -2.42 24.71 -0.81
C LEU A 26 -3.07 25.55 -1.91
N ASN A 27 -3.87 26.56 -1.56
CA ASN A 27 -4.50 27.41 -2.57
C ASN A 27 -3.46 28.09 -3.45
N GLU A 28 -2.44 28.71 -2.85
CA GLU A 28 -1.36 29.37 -3.58
C GLU A 28 -0.59 28.40 -4.49
N ALA A 29 -0.30 27.19 -3.97
CA ALA A 29 0.38 26.15 -4.77
C ALA A 29 -0.45 25.72 -5.98
N PHE A 30 -1.78 25.60 -5.84
CA PHE A 30 -2.64 25.26 -6.97
C PHE A 30 -2.82 26.42 -7.94
N GLU A 31 -2.95 27.65 -7.47
CA GLU A 31 -2.98 28.87 -8.33
C GLU A 31 -1.69 28.96 -9.16
N PHE A 32 -0.54 28.70 -8.56
CA PHE A 32 0.73 28.64 -9.28
C PHE A 32 0.68 27.57 -10.38
N ALA A 33 0.24 26.33 -10.06
CA ALA A 33 0.17 25.26 -11.04
C ALA A 33 -0.78 25.59 -12.20
N GLU A 34 -1.97 26.15 -11.90
CA GLU A 34 -2.94 26.59 -12.90
C GLU A 34 -2.39 27.70 -13.79
N SER A 35 -1.72 28.71 -13.22
CA SER A 35 -1.13 29.83 -13.97
C SER A 35 -0.09 29.36 -15.02
N LYS A 36 0.48 28.20 -14.81
CA LYS A 36 1.50 27.59 -15.68
C LYS A 36 1.01 26.35 -16.44
N ASN A 37 -0.27 26.02 -16.30
CA ASN A 37 -0.89 24.80 -16.87
C ASN A 37 -0.09 23.53 -16.54
N LEU A 38 0.28 23.34 -15.26
CA LEU A 38 1.07 22.23 -14.78
C LEU A 38 0.19 21.12 -14.19
N PRO A 39 0.45 19.85 -14.48
CA PRO A 39 -0.10 18.75 -13.70
C PRO A 39 0.47 18.79 -12.27
N VAL A 40 -0.34 18.31 -11.31
CA VAL A 40 0.05 18.29 -9.89
C VAL A 40 0.07 16.87 -9.36
N LEU A 41 1.22 16.47 -8.82
CA LEU A 41 1.40 15.23 -8.06
C LEU A 41 1.46 15.53 -6.57
N VAL A 42 0.59 14.90 -5.78
CA VAL A 42 0.66 14.94 -4.32
C VAL A 42 1.48 13.76 -3.82
N LEU A 43 2.59 14.06 -3.15
CA LEU A 43 3.55 13.07 -2.67
C LEU A 43 3.46 12.92 -1.14
N GLY A 44 3.19 11.70 -0.67
CA GLY A 44 3.33 11.32 0.73
C GLY A 44 4.73 10.79 1.04
N GLY A 45 4.80 9.53 1.47
CA GLY A 45 6.07 8.83 1.73
C GLY A 45 6.72 8.17 0.52
N GLY A 46 6.14 8.25 -0.67
CA GLY A 46 6.66 7.61 -1.88
C GLY A 46 6.78 6.09 -1.79
N SER A 47 5.96 5.45 -0.95
CA SER A 47 6.12 4.03 -0.62
C SER A 47 5.30 3.06 -1.48
N ASN A 48 4.47 3.58 -2.38
CA ASN A 48 3.64 2.80 -3.30
C ASN A 48 3.64 3.41 -4.70
N MET A 49 4.82 3.77 -5.22
CA MET A 49 4.94 4.35 -6.54
C MET A 49 6.28 4.01 -7.20
N LEU A 50 6.27 3.99 -8.52
CA LEU A 50 7.45 3.99 -9.39
C LEU A 50 7.41 5.27 -10.21
N ILE A 51 8.41 6.11 -10.03
CA ILE A 51 8.54 7.37 -10.77
C ILE A 51 9.55 7.18 -11.91
N SER A 52 9.18 7.61 -13.12
CA SER A 52 10.02 7.57 -14.30
C SER A 52 11.40 8.22 -14.06
N ASP A 53 12.42 7.71 -14.73
CA ASP A 53 13.77 8.29 -14.71
C ASP A 53 13.80 9.71 -15.29
N ARG A 54 12.83 10.06 -16.14
CA ARG A 54 12.63 11.45 -16.62
C ARG A 54 11.99 12.35 -15.56
N GLY A 55 11.42 11.76 -14.51
CA GLY A 55 10.75 12.44 -13.41
C GLY A 55 9.30 12.82 -13.72
N PHE A 56 8.88 13.98 -13.22
CA PHE A 56 7.53 14.50 -13.36
C PHE A 56 7.54 15.94 -13.87
N ASP A 57 7.01 16.16 -15.06
CA ASP A 57 6.96 17.49 -15.70
C ASP A 57 5.77 18.33 -15.19
N GLY A 58 5.75 18.55 -13.87
CA GLY A 58 4.69 19.28 -13.18
C GLY A 58 5.13 19.81 -11.83
N LEU A 59 4.15 20.16 -11.01
CA LEU A 59 4.35 20.54 -9.62
C LEU A 59 4.17 19.31 -8.71
N VAL A 60 5.21 18.98 -7.96
CA VAL A 60 5.13 17.99 -6.88
C VAL A 60 4.88 18.69 -5.55
N ILE A 61 3.78 18.41 -4.91
CA ILE A 61 3.41 18.90 -3.58
C ILE A 61 3.65 17.79 -2.57
N ARG A 62 4.60 17.98 -1.65
CA ARG A 62 4.82 17.06 -0.54
C ARG A 62 4.11 17.58 0.71
N ILE A 63 3.20 16.78 1.26
CA ILE A 63 2.49 17.12 2.49
C ILE A 63 3.36 16.79 3.70
N CYS A 64 3.68 17.80 4.50
CA CYS A 64 4.63 17.72 5.62
C CYS A 64 4.01 18.13 6.98
N ASN A 65 2.69 18.39 7.04
CA ASN A 65 2.03 18.66 8.30
C ASN A 65 2.12 17.44 9.23
N SER A 66 2.76 17.57 10.37
CA SER A 66 3.01 16.51 11.34
C SER A 66 2.29 16.76 12.66
N GLY A 67 2.41 15.84 13.56
CA GLY A 67 1.86 15.89 14.91
C GLY A 67 0.77 14.85 15.15
N ILE A 68 0.74 14.36 16.38
CA ILE A 68 -0.24 13.39 16.88
C ILE A 68 -0.92 14.02 18.09
N VAL A 69 -2.24 14.20 17.98
CA VAL A 69 -3.07 14.71 19.09
C VAL A 69 -3.97 13.57 19.55
N ALA A 70 -3.87 13.22 20.83
CA ALA A 70 -4.70 12.20 21.46
C ALA A 70 -5.80 12.86 22.30
N GLN A 71 -7.04 12.42 22.14
CA GLN A 71 -8.18 12.87 22.93
C GLN A 71 -8.95 11.66 23.44
N THR A 72 -9.08 11.53 24.75
CA THR A 72 -9.91 10.49 25.35
C THR A 72 -11.38 10.74 25.06
N SER A 73 -12.09 9.70 24.61
CA SER A 73 -13.53 9.70 24.38
C SER A 73 -14.13 8.40 24.92
N VAL A 74 -15.41 8.43 25.22
CA VAL A 74 -16.18 7.23 25.53
C VAL A 74 -16.74 6.71 24.22
N CYS A 75 -16.49 5.43 23.91
CA CYS A 75 -17.11 4.81 22.74
C CYS A 75 -18.53 4.37 23.07
N ASP A 76 -19.51 4.96 22.39
CA ASP A 76 -20.92 4.57 22.48
C ASP A 76 -21.24 3.24 21.75
N GLN A 77 -20.27 2.37 21.55
CA GLN A 77 -20.55 1.04 21.02
C GLN A 77 -21.06 0.12 22.13
N VAL A 78 -22.36 0.19 22.35
CA VAL A 78 -23.07 -0.70 23.26
C VAL A 78 -23.18 -2.09 22.63
N THR A 79 -22.23 -2.95 22.92
CA THR A 79 -22.42 -4.40 22.88
C THR A 79 -22.10 -4.97 24.25
N GLY A 80 -23.11 -4.94 25.14
CA GLY A 80 -22.95 -5.46 26.51
C GLY A 80 -22.55 -4.36 27.51
N SER A 81 -22.87 -4.57 28.77
CA SER A 81 -22.89 -3.67 29.93
C SER A 81 -21.57 -3.03 30.39
N GLN A 82 -20.58 -2.85 29.55
CA GLN A 82 -19.32 -2.16 29.89
C GLN A 82 -19.03 -1.02 28.91
N THR A 83 -18.86 0.17 29.46
CA THR A 83 -18.44 1.36 28.73
C THR A 83 -16.98 1.19 28.32
N GLU A 84 -16.71 1.07 27.02
CA GLU A 84 -15.32 0.97 26.52
C GLU A 84 -14.67 2.35 26.46
N VAL A 85 -13.48 2.47 27.04
CA VAL A 85 -12.67 3.68 26.91
C VAL A 85 -11.90 3.62 25.61
N CYS A 86 -12.15 4.61 24.77
CA CYS A 86 -11.46 4.79 23.50
C CYS A 86 -10.67 6.09 23.49
N VAL A 87 -9.63 6.12 22.67
CA VAL A 87 -8.84 7.32 22.41
C VAL A 87 -8.89 7.63 20.94
N THR A 88 -9.32 8.85 20.63
CA THR A 88 -9.25 9.36 19.26
C THR A 88 -7.87 9.97 19.04
N LEU A 89 -7.17 9.49 17.99
CA LEU A 89 -5.91 10.06 17.52
C LEU A 89 -6.18 10.87 16.25
N ARG A 90 -5.85 12.17 16.27
CA ARG A 90 -5.78 13.01 15.08
C ARG A 90 -4.31 13.11 14.67
N VAL A 91 -3.98 12.53 13.50
CA VAL A 91 -2.60 12.38 13.03
C VAL A 91 -2.40 13.17 11.74
N GLY A 92 -1.39 14.03 11.70
CA GLY A 92 -1.02 14.80 10.52
C GLY A 92 -0.58 13.90 9.35
N SER A 93 -0.99 14.22 8.13
CA SER A 93 -0.69 13.43 6.95
C SER A 93 0.79 13.30 6.64
N GLY A 94 1.59 14.28 7.05
CA GLY A 94 3.05 14.27 6.95
C GLY A 94 3.76 13.44 8.01
N GLU A 95 3.05 12.93 9.04
CA GLU A 95 3.64 12.06 10.07
C GLU A 95 4.05 10.71 9.49
N ILE A 96 5.18 10.14 9.94
CA ILE A 96 5.58 8.78 9.57
C ILE A 96 4.58 7.79 10.16
N TRP A 97 4.03 6.91 9.33
CA TRP A 97 3.01 5.96 9.78
C TRP A 97 3.49 5.08 10.95
N ASP A 98 4.72 4.53 10.85
CA ASP A 98 5.24 3.65 11.92
C ASP A 98 5.48 4.39 13.23
N ASP A 99 5.71 5.72 13.20
CA ASP A 99 5.81 6.54 14.42
C ASP A 99 4.41 6.75 15.05
N ALA A 100 3.35 6.88 14.25
CA ALA A 100 1.98 6.89 14.76
C ALA A 100 1.61 5.55 15.43
N VAL A 101 1.99 4.42 14.83
CA VAL A 101 1.81 3.09 15.46
C VAL A 101 2.64 2.97 16.74
N LYS A 102 3.90 3.41 16.73
CA LYS A 102 4.77 3.42 17.91
C LYS A 102 4.18 4.27 19.05
N PHE A 103 3.63 5.42 18.73
CA PHE A 103 2.92 6.28 19.67
C PHE A 103 1.73 5.55 20.30
N ALA A 104 0.89 4.89 19.48
CA ALA A 104 -0.25 4.13 19.97
C ALA A 104 0.18 3.01 20.92
N VAL A 105 1.20 2.23 20.56
CA VAL A 105 1.75 1.14 21.40
C VAL A 105 2.30 1.67 22.71
N ALA A 106 3.06 2.76 22.68
CA ALA A 106 3.63 3.38 23.90
C ALA A 106 2.55 3.91 24.87
N ASN A 107 1.36 4.21 24.38
CA ASN A 107 0.21 4.66 25.15
C ASN A 107 -0.82 3.56 25.42
N ASN A 108 -0.49 2.28 25.17
CA ASN A 108 -1.37 1.12 25.34
C ASN A 108 -2.69 1.22 24.54
N LEU A 109 -2.65 1.76 23.32
CA LEU A 109 -3.78 1.93 22.43
C LEU A 109 -3.77 0.84 21.35
N TRP A 110 -4.83 0.04 21.32
CA TRP A 110 -5.01 -1.14 20.48
C TRP A 110 -5.78 -0.82 19.19
N GLY A 111 -5.43 -1.50 18.09
CA GLY A 111 -6.18 -1.46 16.84
C GLY A 111 -5.32 -1.21 15.59
N ILE A 112 -4.04 -0.80 15.75
CA ILE A 112 -3.12 -0.57 14.62
C ILE A 112 -1.75 -1.26 14.80
N GLU A 113 -1.56 -2.05 15.84
CA GLU A 113 -0.29 -2.72 16.16
C GLU A 113 0.17 -3.68 15.05
N ASN A 114 -0.75 -4.38 14.38
CA ASN A 114 -0.43 -5.26 13.25
C ASN A 114 -0.01 -4.48 11.98
N LEU A 115 -0.29 -3.18 11.93
CA LEU A 115 0.14 -2.28 10.86
C LEU A 115 1.53 -1.66 11.13
N SER A 116 2.28 -2.18 12.10
CA SER A 116 3.66 -1.80 12.41
C SER A 116 4.59 -2.01 11.22
N ARG A 117 5.62 -1.16 11.12
CA ARG A 117 6.69 -1.31 10.13
C ARG A 117 6.20 -1.18 8.67
N ILE A 118 5.02 -0.62 8.43
CA ILE A 118 4.59 -0.25 7.07
C ILE A 118 5.24 1.09 6.73
N PRO A 119 6.03 1.16 5.64
CA PRO A 119 6.68 2.41 5.25
C PRO A 119 5.66 3.40 4.69
N GLY A 120 5.96 4.68 4.79
CA GLY A 120 5.14 5.75 4.26
C GLY A 120 4.66 6.73 5.32
N ARG A 121 3.74 7.62 4.91
CA ARG A 121 3.17 8.67 5.75
C ARG A 121 1.69 8.45 6.01
N THR A 122 1.19 8.98 7.11
CA THR A 122 -0.17 8.76 7.59
C THR A 122 -1.24 9.19 6.59
N GLY A 123 -1.05 10.26 5.83
CA GLY A 123 -2.01 10.67 4.80
C GLY A 123 -2.22 9.63 3.69
N ALA A 124 -1.27 8.73 3.47
CA ALA A 124 -1.37 7.70 2.43
C ALA A 124 -2.14 6.44 2.89
N VAL A 125 -2.34 6.24 4.21
CA VAL A 125 -2.92 4.98 4.71
C VAL A 125 -4.38 4.81 4.31
N ALA A 126 -5.15 5.90 4.23
CA ALA A 126 -6.54 5.87 3.80
C ALA A 126 -6.70 5.76 2.27
N VAL A 127 -5.67 6.12 1.48
CA VAL A 127 -5.77 6.12 0.01
C VAL A 127 -6.09 4.74 -0.54
N GLN A 128 -5.44 3.70 -0.04
CA GLN A 128 -5.63 2.32 -0.50
C GLN A 128 -6.07 1.38 0.63
N ASN A 129 -6.71 1.90 1.68
CA ASN A 129 -7.12 1.08 2.81
C ASN A 129 -5.97 0.17 3.28
N VAL A 130 -4.89 0.78 3.75
CA VAL A 130 -3.69 0.03 4.17
C VAL A 130 -4.08 -1.07 5.15
N GLY A 131 -3.59 -2.27 4.88
CA GLY A 131 -3.89 -3.44 5.71
C GLY A 131 -2.77 -4.47 5.68
N ALA A 132 -2.50 -5.07 6.82
CA ALA A 132 -1.55 -6.15 7.00
C ALA A 132 -1.91 -7.00 8.24
N TYR A 133 -1.53 -8.26 8.22
CA TYR A 133 -1.68 -9.19 9.35
C TYR A 133 -3.05 -9.19 10.01
N GLY A 134 -4.11 -9.09 9.19
CA GLY A 134 -5.50 -9.16 9.64
C GLY A 134 -6.11 -7.85 10.14
N GLN A 135 -5.38 -6.73 10.14
CA GLN A 135 -5.91 -5.38 10.42
C GLN A 135 -5.95 -4.54 9.15
N GLU A 136 -6.94 -3.68 9.03
CA GLU A 136 -7.07 -2.68 7.97
C GLU A 136 -7.38 -1.31 8.57
N ILE A 137 -6.95 -0.22 7.89
CA ILE A 137 -7.17 1.14 8.41
C ILE A 137 -8.66 1.48 8.57
N LYS A 138 -9.52 0.95 7.68
CA LYS A 138 -10.98 1.14 7.75
C LYS A 138 -11.60 0.68 9.06
N ASP A 139 -10.95 -0.27 9.77
CA ASP A 139 -11.50 -0.85 10.99
C ASP A 139 -11.40 0.11 12.19
N VAL A 140 -10.52 1.11 12.09
CA VAL A 140 -10.23 2.09 13.16
C VAL A 140 -10.37 3.55 12.69
N LEU A 141 -10.52 3.81 11.40
CA LEU A 141 -10.66 5.17 10.88
C LEU A 141 -12.06 5.70 11.18
N VAL A 142 -12.13 6.87 11.79
CA VAL A 142 -13.39 7.61 12.03
C VAL A 142 -13.71 8.50 10.83
N ASN A 143 -12.77 9.35 10.47
CA ASN A 143 -12.87 10.25 9.34
C ASN A 143 -11.48 10.70 8.87
N VAL A 144 -11.44 11.42 7.77
CA VAL A 144 -10.27 12.16 7.29
C VAL A 144 -10.63 13.62 7.06
N GLU A 145 -9.74 14.53 7.44
CA GLU A 145 -9.81 15.92 7.06
C GLU A 145 -9.06 16.12 5.76
N VAL A 146 -9.71 16.67 4.75
CA VAL A 146 -9.17 16.77 3.39
C VAL A 146 -9.28 18.20 2.86
N PHE A 147 -8.38 18.54 1.95
CA PHE A 147 -8.54 19.66 1.06
C PHE A 147 -9.18 19.17 -0.24
N ASP A 148 -10.35 19.71 -0.58
CA ASP A 148 -11.05 19.44 -1.84
C ASP A 148 -10.49 20.37 -2.93
N ARG A 149 -9.74 19.82 -3.88
CA ARG A 149 -9.14 20.56 -4.99
C ARG A 149 -10.16 21.23 -5.89
N LYS A 150 -11.37 20.66 -6.00
CA LYS A 150 -12.44 21.16 -6.87
C LYS A 150 -13.12 22.41 -6.26
N THR A 151 -13.35 22.41 -4.95
CA THR A 151 -14.03 23.51 -4.26
C THR A 151 -13.05 24.44 -3.55
N ARG A 152 -11.77 24.13 -3.51
CA ARG A 152 -10.70 24.88 -2.81
C ARG A 152 -11.00 25.10 -1.34
N SER A 153 -11.60 24.12 -0.69
CA SER A 153 -12.03 24.21 0.70
C SER A 153 -11.69 22.95 1.51
N LEU A 154 -11.65 23.12 2.81
CA LEU A 154 -11.48 22.02 3.75
C LEU A 154 -12.80 21.26 3.91
N ARG A 155 -12.72 19.94 4.00
CA ARG A 155 -13.86 19.06 4.25
C ARG A 155 -13.45 17.94 5.20
N THR A 156 -14.43 17.37 5.87
CA THR A 156 -14.28 16.11 6.62
C THR A 156 -15.09 15.04 5.90
N LEU A 157 -14.47 13.88 5.64
CA LEU A 157 -15.12 12.73 5.04
C LEU A 157 -15.15 11.60 6.06
N SER A 158 -16.33 11.04 6.30
CA SER A 158 -16.51 9.92 7.21
C SER A 158 -15.89 8.63 6.64
N ASN A 159 -15.75 7.60 7.47
CA ASN A 159 -15.34 6.26 7.05
C ASN A 159 -16.23 5.74 5.90
N GLU A 160 -17.57 5.90 6.02
CA GLU A 160 -18.52 5.44 5.01
C GLU A 160 -18.36 6.18 3.68
N GLU A 161 -18.13 7.50 3.72
CA GLU A 161 -17.88 8.30 2.52
C GLU A 161 -16.58 7.89 1.82
N CYS A 162 -15.59 7.36 2.53
CA CYS A 162 -14.35 6.85 1.94
C CYS A 162 -14.54 5.56 1.12
N LYS A 163 -15.66 4.82 1.26
CA LYS A 163 -16.02 3.60 0.50
C LYS A 163 -14.89 2.59 0.42
N PHE A 164 -14.32 2.24 1.57
CA PHE A 164 -13.20 1.31 1.63
C PHE A 164 -13.55 -0.10 1.16
N SER A 165 -12.65 -0.71 0.40
CA SER A 165 -12.61 -2.12 0.08
C SER A 165 -11.17 -2.61 -0.03
N TYR A 166 -10.94 -3.85 -0.46
CA TYR A 166 -9.58 -4.39 -0.57
C TYR A 166 -8.71 -3.53 -1.50
N ARG A 167 -7.72 -2.84 -0.94
CA ARG A 167 -6.79 -1.92 -1.65
C ARG A 167 -7.48 -0.79 -2.42
N LYS A 168 -8.69 -0.40 -2.02
CA LYS A 168 -9.46 0.67 -2.67
C LYS A 168 -10.11 1.60 -1.67
N SER A 169 -10.25 2.86 -2.09
CA SER A 169 -11.10 3.90 -1.49
C SER A 169 -11.56 4.84 -2.59
N ILE A 170 -12.33 5.88 -2.26
CA ILE A 170 -12.64 6.94 -3.22
C ILE A 170 -11.37 7.64 -3.73
N PHE A 171 -10.32 7.73 -2.91
CA PHE A 171 -9.09 8.48 -3.21
C PHE A 171 -8.24 7.86 -4.33
N ASN A 172 -8.37 6.57 -4.59
CA ASN A 172 -7.68 5.88 -5.69
C ASN A 172 -8.65 5.27 -6.71
N THR A 173 -9.94 5.63 -6.65
CA THR A 173 -10.98 5.18 -7.57
C THR A 173 -11.80 6.37 -8.08
N THR A 174 -13.05 6.53 -7.63
CA THR A 174 -14.06 7.47 -8.17
C THR A 174 -13.71 8.94 -7.99
N GLU A 175 -12.93 9.30 -6.97
CA GLU A 175 -12.54 10.67 -6.67
C GLU A 175 -10.99 10.80 -6.67
N LYS A 176 -10.34 9.99 -7.51
CA LYS A 176 -8.88 10.04 -7.66
C LYS A 176 -8.45 11.48 -7.97
N ASP A 177 -7.37 11.92 -7.33
CA ASP A 177 -6.77 13.25 -7.45
C ASP A 177 -7.65 14.45 -7.02
N ARG A 178 -8.86 14.21 -6.52
CA ARG A 178 -9.72 15.29 -6.01
C ARG A 178 -9.34 15.74 -4.61
N TYR A 179 -9.04 14.82 -3.72
CA TYR A 179 -8.83 15.14 -2.31
C TYR A 179 -7.37 14.99 -1.90
N ILE A 180 -6.88 15.94 -1.12
CA ILE A 180 -5.60 15.84 -0.41
C ILE A 180 -5.91 15.61 1.07
N ILE A 181 -5.51 14.46 1.59
CA ILE A 181 -5.68 14.12 3.01
C ILE A 181 -4.69 14.95 3.82
N LEU A 182 -5.20 15.67 4.81
CA LEU A 182 -4.42 16.53 5.71
C LEU A 182 -4.28 15.92 7.11
N TYR A 183 -5.33 15.27 7.58
CA TYR A 183 -5.32 14.56 8.86
C TYR A 183 -6.13 13.28 8.74
N THR A 184 -5.66 12.26 9.44
CA THR A 184 -6.35 10.98 9.61
C THR A 184 -6.79 10.86 11.06
N ILE A 185 -8.06 10.61 11.30
CA ILE A 185 -8.64 10.50 12.62
C ILE A 185 -8.98 9.04 12.89
N LEU A 186 -8.31 8.45 13.89
CA LEU A 186 -8.41 7.05 14.26
C LEU A 186 -9.04 6.92 15.64
N VAL A 187 -9.88 5.90 15.86
CA VAL A 187 -10.36 5.52 17.19
C VAL A 187 -9.68 4.22 17.61
N LEU A 188 -8.95 4.26 18.73
CA LEU A 188 -8.20 3.14 19.26
C LEU A 188 -8.72 2.77 20.65
N SER A 189 -8.67 1.47 20.97
CA SER A 189 -9.16 0.94 22.25
C SER A 189 -8.09 1.04 23.34
N ALA A 190 -8.45 1.48 24.53
CA ALA A 190 -7.62 1.36 25.72
C ALA A 190 -7.71 -0.06 26.33
N THR A 191 -8.66 -0.88 25.87
CA THR A 191 -8.82 -2.28 26.29
C THR A 191 -8.18 -3.21 25.28
N PRO A 192 -7.50 -4.29 25.70
CA PRO A 192 -6.86 -5.22 24.78
C PRO A 192 -7.81 -5.81 23.72
N LYS A 193 -7.48 -5.59 22.43
CA LYS A 193 -8.17 -6.14 21.25
C LYS A 193 -7.16 -6.86 20.35
N ARG A 194 -6.71 -8.03 20.80
CA ARG A 194 -5.66 -8.80 20.09
C ARG A 194 -6.20 -9.40 18.79
N ASN A 195 -5.52 -9.13 17.67
CA ASN A 195 -5.77 -9.84 16.41
C ASN A 195 -4.57 -10.73 16.07
N LEU A 196 -4.63 -11.98 16.48
CA LEU A 196 -3.59 -12.99 16.27
C LEU A 196 -3.98 -14.00 15.18
N SER A 197 -5.05 -13.76 14.42
CA SER A 197 -5.63 -14.72 13.47
C SER A 197 -4.78 -14.97 12.22
N TYR A 198 -3.91 -14.01 11.85
CA TYR A 198 -3.07 -14.15 10.68
C TYR A 198 -2.03 -15.28 10.85
N PRO A 199 -1.82 -16.18 9.88
CA PRO A 199 -1.04 -17.41 10.06
C PRO A 199 0.34 -17.21 10.67
N ASP A 200 1.12 -16.22 10.20
CA ASP A 200 2.47 -15.96 10.70
C ASP A 200 2.45 -15.46 12.14
N VAL A 201 1.47 -14.62 12.49
CA VAL A 201 1.29 -14.06 13.85
C VAL A 201 0.81 -15.16 14.79
N LYS A 202 -0.16 -15.96 14.36
CA LYS A 202 -0.66 -17.11 15.12
C LYS A 202 0.47 -18.11 15.43
N LYS A 203 1.30 -18.41 14.43
CA LYS A 203 2.47 -19.29 14.62
C LYS A 203 3.51 -18.70 15.57
N TRP A 204 3.69 -17.36 15.54
CA TRP A 204 4.64 -16.68 16.42
C TRP A 204 4.25 -16.78 17.90
N PHE A 205 2.95 -16.64 18.17
CA PHE A 205 2.39 -16.67 19.52
C PHE A 205 1.76 -18.03 19.88
N ASP A 206 2.18 -19.12 19.23
CA ASP A 206 1.74 -20.46 19.60
C ASP A 206 2.13 -20.75 21.07
N GLY A 207 1.13 -21.07 21.90
CA GLY A 207 1.31 -21.23 23.35
C GLY A 207 1.25 -19.93 24.19
N ASN A 208 1.15 -18.75 23.56
CA ASN A 208 0.91 -17.48 24.27
C ASN A 208 -0.29 -16.74 23.68
N PRO A 209 -1.52 -16.97 24.18
CA PRO A 209 -2.75 -16.37 23.63
C PRO A 209 -2.95 -14.91 24.04
N GLU A 210 -2.18 -14.39 25.01
CA GLU A 210 -2.36 -13.06 25.58
C GLU A 210 -1.08 -12.21 25.56
N PRO A 211 -0.42 -12.06 24.39
CA PRO A 211 0.74 -11.19 24.30
C PRO A 211 0.37 -9.73 24.58
N SER A 212 1.31 -9.00 25.11
CA SER A 212 1.21 -7.55 25.26
C SER A 212 1.26 -6.85 23.92
N LEU A 213 0.79 -5.60 23.86
CA LEU A 213 0.82 -4.75 22.68
C LEU A 213 2.24 -4.57 22.12
N ALA A 214 3.23 -4.40 23.02
CA ALA A 214 4.64 -4.28 22.66
C ALA A 214 5.19 -5.58 22.02
N GLU A 215 4.84 -6.75 22.58
CA GLU A 215 5.26 -8.04 22.04
C GLU A 215 4.66 -8.27 20.63
N ILE A 216 3.39 -7.89 20.41
CA ILE A 216 2.77 -7.98 19.08
C ILE A 216 3.53 -7.10 18.08
N ARG A 217 3.81 -5.82 18.45
CA ARG A 217 4.57 -4.93 17.57
C ARG A 217 5.95 -5.51 17.20
N GLU A 218 6.72 -6.02 18.19
CA GLU A 218 8.04 -6.60 17.93
C GLU A 218 7.97 -7.87 17.07
N ALA A 219 6.95 -8.72 17.28
CA ALA A 219 6.70 -9.88 16.43
C ALA A 219 6.43 -9.46 14.98
N ILE A 220 5.54 -8.48 14.76
CA ILE A 220 5.22 -7.96 13.43
C ILE A 220 6.47 -7.38 12.75
N LYS A 221 7.26 -6.56 13.47
CA LYS A 221 8.52 -6.01 12.95
C LYS A 221 9.45 -7.13 12.49
N THR A 222 9.69 -8.13 13.34
CA THR A 222 10.57 -9.26 13.03
C THR A 222 10.05 -10.09 11.85
N ILE A 223 8.75 -10.37 11.79
CA ILE A 223 8.13 -11.10 10.67
C ILE A 223 8.31 -10.33 9.36
N ARG A 224 8.15 -9.01 9.39
CA ARG A 224 8.30 -8.15 8.21
C ARG A 224 9.76 -8.06 7.77
N ASP A 225 10.68 -7.81 8.69
CA ASP A 225 12.12 -7.66 8.39
C ASP A 225 12.73 -8.95 7.83
N ARG A 226 12.18 -10.14 8.19
CA ARG A 226 12.54 -11.42 7.56
C ARG A 226 12.08 -11.52 6.09
N LYS A 227 11.04 -10.79 5.71
CA LYS A 227 10.50 -10.82 4.33
C LYS A 227 11.23 -9.83 3.43
N PHE A 228 11.49 -8.63 3.91
CA PHE A 228 12.24 -7.58 3.21
C PHE A 228 12.67 -6.49 4.20
N PRO A 229 13.85 -5.89 4.01
CA PRO A 229 14.36 -4.87 4.91
C PRO A 229 13.50 -3.60 4.82
N PHE A 230 13.44 -2.85 5.92
CA PHE A 230 12.74 -1.58 5.94
C PHE A 230 13.49 -0.56 5.07
N PRO A 231 12.84 0.10 4.09
CA PRO A 231 13.55 0.88 3.07
C PRO A 231 14.43 2.02 3.60
N ALA A 232 14.06 2.61 4.75
CA ALA A 232 14.85 3.68 5.36
C ALA A 232 16.16 3.16 5.99
N GLU A 233 16.28 1.88 6.26
CA GLU A 233 17.42 1.24 6.96
C GLU A 233 18.26 0.35 6.03
N SER A 234 17.97 0.35 4.74
CA SER A 234 18.64 -0.50 3.75
C SER A 234 19.11 0.30 2.56
N ILE A 235 20.14 -0.17 1.86
CA ILE A 235 20.50 0.33 0.53
C ILE A 235 19.44 -0.06 -0.50
N GLU A 236 18.81 -1.22 -0.30
CA GLU A 236 17.76 -1.71 -1.19
C GLU A 236 16.52 -0.82 -1.14
N GLY A 237 15.88 -0.66 -2.30
CA GLY A 237 14.61 0.03 -2.42
C GLY A 237 13.49 -0.91 -2.85
N ASN A 238 12.25 -0.60 -2.45
CA ASN A 238 11.03 -1.28 -2.92
C ASN A 238 9.80 -0.37 -2.76
N ALA A 239 8.71 -0.76 -3.41
CA ALA A 239 7.40 -0.10 -3.28
C ALA A 239 6.36 -1.02 -2.61
N GLY A 240 6.77 -1.89 -1.69
CA GLY A 240 5.91 -2.92 -1.12
C GLY A 240 5.62 -4.04 -2.13
N SER A 241 4.44 -4.65 -2.03
CA SER A 241 3.99 -5.61 -3.05
C SER A 241 3.82 -4.90 -4.38
N PHE A 242 4.55 -5.34 -5.40
CA PHE A 242 4.46 -4.74 -6.74
C PHE A 242 3.29 -5.29 -7.53
N PHE A 243 2.85 -6.51 -7.22
CA PHE A 243 1.74 -7.17 -7.90
C PHE A 243 0.59 -7.47 -6.94
N LYS A 244 -0.63 -7.19 -7.41
CA LYS A 244 -1.88 -7.52 -6.69
C LYS A 244 -2.12 -9.02 -6.70
N ASN A 245 -2.83 -9.51 -5.67
CA ASN A 245 -3.40 -10.86 -5.74
C ASN A 245 -4.51 -10.90 -6.81
N SER A 246 -4.58 -11.98 -7.57
CA SER A 246 -5.64 -12.19 -8.54
C SER A 246 -6.93 -12.57 -7.82
N ILE A 247 -8.04 -11.96 -8.25
CA ILE A 247 -9.40 -12.31 -7.80
C ILE A 247 -10.09 -12.91 -9.03
N LEU A 248 -10.46 -14.18 -8.95
CA LEU A 248 -10.97 -14.95 -10.08
C LEU A 248 -12.41 -15.36 -9.85
N THR A 249 -13.20 -15.40 -10.93
CA THR A 249 -14.47 -16.11 -10.98
C THR A 249 -14.23 -17.63 -10.96
N LYS A 250 -15.29 -18.41 -10.82
CA LYS A 250 -15.22 -19.89 -10.88
C LYS A 250 -14.67 -20.38 -12.23
N ASP A 251 -15.11 -19.75 -13.34
CA ASP A 251 -14.66 -20.11 -14.69
C ASP A 251 -13.18 -19.79 -14.88
N GLN A 252 -12.74 -18.58 -14.52
CA GLN A 252 -11.34 -18.19 -14.56
C GLN A 252 -10.44 -19.08 -13.68
N TYR A 253 -10.97 -19.56 -12.55
CA TYR A 253 -10.25 -20.52 -11.71
C TYR A 253 -10.14 -21.88 -12.41
N SER A 254 -11.18 -22.35 -13.09
CA SER A 254 -11.15 -23.58 -13.87
C SER A 254 -10.11 -23.52 -14.99
N ASP A 255 -10.02 -22.40 -15.69
CA ASP A 255 -8.99 -22.16 -16.69
C ASP A 255 -7.57 -22.21 -16.07
N LEU A 256 -7.39 -21.55 -14.93
CA LEU A 256 -6.13 -21.60 -14.18
C LEU A 256 -5.77 -23.02 -13.77
N GLU A 257 -6.71 -23.79 -13.24
CA GLU A 257 -6.52 -25.18 -12.83
C GLU A 257 -6.05 -26.04 -14.02
N HIS A 258 -6.66 -25.83 -15.18
CA HIS A 258 -6.25 -26.51 -16.42
C HIS A 258 -4.80 -26.16 -16.86
N HIS A 259 -4.40 -24.90 -16.71
CA HIS A 259 -2.99 -24.50 -16.93
C HIS A 259 -2.05 -25.20 -15.96
N PHE A 260 -2.45 -25.34 -14.68
CA PHE A 260 -1.63 -26.05 -13.68
C PHE A 260 -1.53 -27.56 -13.98
N GLU A 261 -2.58 -28.20 -14.45
CA GLU A 261 -2.57 -29.60 -14.86
C GLU A 261 -1.56 -29.84 -15.99
N ASN A 262 -1.43 -28.89 -16.94
CA ASN A 262 -0.55 -29.02 -18.09
C ASN A 262 0.90 -28.58 -17.82
N ASN A 263 1.12 -27.54 -17.01
CA ASN A 263 2.39 -26.86 -16.92
C ASN A 263 3.04 -26.88 -15.52
N LEU A 264 2.23 -27.09 -14.45
CA LEU A 264 2.64 -26.86 -13.06
C LEU A 264 2.05 -27.95 -12.12
N LEU A 265 2.02 -29.20 -12.59
CA LEU A 265 1.33 -30.32 -11.92
C LEU A 265 1.76 -30.50 -10.46
N GLU A 266 3.03 -30.28 -10.13
CA GLU A 266 3.56 -30.38 -8.77
C GLU A 266 2.95 -29.37 -7.78
N HIS A 267 2.34 -28.27 -8.28
CA HIS A 267 1.69 -27.23 -7.49
C HIS A 267 0.15 -27.31 -7.49
N LEU A 268 -0.44 -28.24 -8.25
CA LEU A 268 -1.89 -28.34 -8.45
C LEU A 268 -2.65 -28.58 -7.15
N GLU A 269 -2.19 -29.50 -6.30
CA GLU A 269 -2.84 -29.79 -5.01
C GLU A 269 -2.86 -28.55 -4.09
N ARG A 270 -1.79 -27.75 -4.11
CA ARG A 270 -1.72 -26.52 -3.34
C ARG A 270 -2.69 -25.46 -3.90
N LEU A 271 -2.84 -25.37 -5.22
CA LEU A 271 -3.87 -24.52 -5.85
C LEU A 271 -5.28 -24.93 -5.40
N ARG A 272 -5.59 -26.22 -5.42
CA ARG A 272 -6.87 -26.76 -4.96
C ARG A 272 -7.15 -26.46 -3.48
N MET A 273 -6.14 -26.54 -2.61
CA MET A 273 -6.26 -26.14 -1.20
C MET A 273 -6.55 -24.64 -1.02
N ILE A 274 -6.06 -23.78 -1.89
CA ILE A 274 -6.35 -22.32 -1.86
C ILE A 274 -7.84 -22.10 -2.15
N ARG A 275 -8.42 -22.81 -3.12
CA ARG A 275 -9.84 -22.74 -3.47
C ARG A 275 -10.75 -23.13 -2.30
N THR A 276 -10.43 -24.22 -1.61
CA THR A 276 -11.28 -24.73 -0.49
C THR A 276 -11.37 -23.77 0.68
N ARG A 277 -10.44 -22.82 0.80
CA ARG A 277 -10.45 -21.76 1.82
C ARG A 277 -11.22 -20.50 1.41
N SER A 278 -11.71 -20.45 0.17
CA SER A 278 -12.51 -19.33 -0.34
C SER A 278 -14.00 -19.57 -0.11
N GLU A 279 -14.59 -18.85 0.83
CA GLU A 279 -16.02 -18.98 1.19
C GLU A 279 -16.95 -18.19 0.25
N ARG A 280 -16.42 -17.53 -0.77
CA ARG A 280 -17.13 -16.61 -1.66
C ARG A 280 -17.10 -17.08 -3.12
N ASP A 281 -17.97 -16.50 -3.94
CA ASP A 281 -17.96 -16.71 -5.40
C ASP A 281 -16.66 -16.20 -6.07
N GLU A 282 -15.95 -15.30 -5.42
CA GLU A 282 -14.64 -14.80 -5.82
C GLU A 282 -13.52 -15.59 -5.15
N ILE A 283 -12.61 -16.15 -5.95
CA ILE A 283 -11.48 -16.94 -5.49
C ILE A 283 -10.22 -16.07 -5.52
N LYS A 284 -9.65 -15.78 -4.35
CA LYS A 284 -8.43 -14.99 -4.24
C LYS A 284 -7.19 -15.89 -4.33
N ILE A 285 -6.41 -15.72 -5.37
CA ILE A 285 -5.15 -16.43 -5.59
C ILE A 285 -3.98 -15.52 -5.17
N PRO A 286 -3.16 -15.95 -4.18
CA PRO A 286 -1.97 -15.19 -3.79
C PRO A 286 -0.94 -15.16 -4.93
N SER A 287 -0.57 -13.96 -5.41
CA SER A 287 0.45 -13.82 -6.47
C SER A 287 1.81 -14.35 -6.04
N ALA A 288 2.12 -14.34 -4.73
CA ALA A 288 3.33 -14.98 -4.19
C ALA A 288 3.36 -16.49 -4.49
N PHE A 289 2.21 -17.18 -4.42
CA PHE A 289 2.10 -18.59 -4.80
C PHE A 289 2.31 -18.80 -6.30
N ILE A 290 1.72 -17.94 -7.14
CA ILE A 290 1.91 -18.01 -8.60
C ILE A 290 3.38 -17.83 -8.97
N PHE A 291 4.07 -16.86 -8.39
CA PHE A 291 5.50 -16.66 -8.63
C PHE A 291 6.36 -17.82 -8.16
N GLU A 292 6.02 -18.40 -7.03
CA GLU A 292 6.70 -19.61 -6.53
C GLU A 292 6.50 -20.77 -7.51
N ALA A 293 5.28 -21.04 -7.93
CA ALA A 293 4.96 -22.10 -8.88
C ALA A 293 5.65 -21.89 -10.25
N CYS A 294 5.75 -20.63 -10.71
CA CYS A 294 6.45 -20.30 -11.94
C CYS A 294 7.99 -20.31 -11.83
N GLY A 295 8.57 -20.56 -10.63
CA GLY A 295 10.02 -20.57 -10.41
C GLY A 295 10.65 -19.17 -10.37
N LEU A 296 9.87 -18.13 -10.02
CA LEU A 296 10.29 -16.73 -10.08
C LEU A 296 10.86 -16.17 -8.76
N LYS A 297 10.97 -16.97 -7.69
CA LYS A 297 11.62 -16.55 -6.45
C LYS A 297 13.08 -16.17 -6.71
N GLY A 298 13.45 -14.95 -6.35
CA GLY A 298 14.82 -14.45 -6.54
C GLY A 298 15.20 -14.19 -7.99
N PHE A 299 14.25 -14.23 -8.94
CA PHE A 299 14.49 -13.87 -10.34
C PHE A 299 15.12 -12.49 -10.43
N ARG A 300 16.25 -12.37 -11.13
CA ARG A 300 17.06 -11.16 -11.17
C ARG A 300 17.48 -10.78 -12.59
N ARG A 301 17.44 -9.47 -12.87
CA ARG A 301 18.06 -8.83 -14.04
C ARG A 301 18.77 -7.56 -13.57
N GLY A 302 20.06 -7.48 -13.76
CA GLY A 302 20.86 -6.30 -13.37
C GLY A 302 20.65 -5.91 -11.90
N ASN A 303 20.16 -4.70 -11.69
CA ASN A 303 19.89 -4.08 -10.38
C ASN A 303 18.52 -4.44 -9.79
N VAL A 304 17.67 -5.16 -10.54
CA VAL A 304 16.30 -5.48 -10.15
C VAL A 304 16.15 -6.97 -9.85
N GLN A 305 15.50 -7.28 -8.73
CA GLN A 305 15.28 -8.66 -8.29
C GLN A 305 13.87 -8.83 -7.71
N LEU A 306 13.20 -9.94 -8.02
CA LEU A 306 12.07 -10.39 -7.22
C LEU A 306 12.58 -10.93 -5.89
N ASN A 307 11.98 -10.45 -4.78
CA ASN A 307 12.46 -10.84 -3.45
C ASN A 307 12.40 -12.37 -3.26
N PRO A 308 13.50 -13.04 -2.85
CA PRO A 308 13.52 -14.49 -2.69
C PRO A 308 12.54 -15.02 -1.65
N SER A 309 12.24 -14.22 -0.61
CA SER A 309 11.31 -14.59 0.48
C SER A 309 9.87 -14.20 0.18
N GLN A 310 9.65 -13.09 -0.54
CA GLN A 310 8.32 -12.54 -0.87
C GLN A 310 8.31 -12.08 -2.33
N PRO A 311 8.15 -12.96 -3.32
CA PRO A 311 8.42 -12.67 -4.72
C PRO A 311 7.47 -11.65 -5.38
N VAL A 312 6.40 -11.25 -4.72
CA VAL A 312 5.56 -10.11 -5.15
C VAL A 312 6.23 -8.74 -4.95
N VAL A 313 7.31 -8.70 -4.17
CA VAL A 313 8.09 -7.48 -3.94
C VAL A 313 9.22 -7.40 -4.96
N VAL A 314 9.26 -6.33 -5.72
CA VAL A 314 10.36 -6.00 -6.63
C VAL A 314 11.37 -5.13 -5.87
N LEU A 315 12.61 -5.56 -5.86
CA LEU A 315 13.72 -4.90 -5.18
C LEU A 315 14.61 -4.15 -6.17
N ASN A 316 14.97 -2.93 -5.84
CA ASN A 316 16.15 -2.23 -6.33
C ASN A 316 17.31 -2.64 -5.40
N VAL A 317 18.05 -3.69 -5.74
CA VAL A 317 19.01 -4.32 -4.81
C VAL A 317 20.29 -3.52 -4.58
N THR A 318 20.60 -2.60 -5.47
CA THR A 318 21.81 -1.76 -5.40
C THR A 318 21.52 -0.33 -4.96
N GLY A 319 20.25 0.08 -4.97
CA GLY A 319 19.86 1.49 -4.88
C GLY A 319 20.07 2.28 -6.18
N GLU A 320 20.55 1.63 -7.26
CA GLU A 320 20.89 2.29 -8.53
C GLU A 320 20.03 1.78 -9.72
N ALA A 321 19.00 0.96 -9.46
CA ALA A 321 18.08 0.57 -10.52
C ALA A 321 17.35 1.79 -11.12
N THR A 322 17.06 1.70 -12.39
CA THR A 322 16.23 2.65 -13.13
C THR A 322 14.77 2.18 -13.18
N ALA A 323 13.86 3.09 -13.47
CA ALA A 323 12.46 2.75 -13.68
C ALA A 323 12.27 1.87 -14.93
N ASP A 324 13.10 2.09 -15.94
CA ASP A 324 13.14 1.29 -17.18
C ASP A 324 13.56 -0.16 -16.90
N GLU A 325 14.61 -0.38 -16.08
CA GLU A 325 15.00 -1.73 -15.64
C GLU A 325 13.87 -2.44 -14.89
N VAL A 326 13.15 -1.72 -14.00
CA VAL A 326 12.02 -2.29 -13.24
C VAL A 326 10.89 -2.71 -14.19
N LEU A 327 10.48 -1.84 -15.12
CA LEU A 327 9.38 -2.16 -16.04
C LEU A 327 9.76 -3.26 -17.03
N SER A 328 11.04 -3.35 -17.43
CA SER A 328 11.56 -4.45 -18.26
C SER A 328 11.42 -5.80 -17.52
N VAL A 329 11.78 -5.86 -16.23
CA VAL A 329 11.60 -7.07 -15.39
C VAL A 329 10.12 -7.38 -15.21
N VAL A 330 9.27 -6.38 -14.98
CA VAL A 330 7.82 -6.56 -14.86
C VAL A 330 7.23 -7.18 -16.12
N LYS A 331 7.63 -6.71 -17.31
CA LYS A 331 7.21 -7.26 -18.60
C LYS A 331 7.62 -8.73 -18.75
N GLU A 332 8.88 -9.05 -18.45
CA GLU A 332 9.40 -10.42 -18.54
C GLU A 332 8.65 -11.36 -17.58
N VAL A 333 8.47 -10.94 -16.32
CA VAL A 333 7.75 -11.71 -15.29
C VAL A 333 6.28 -11.94 -15.69
N ARG A 334 5.60 -10.92 -16.21
CA ARG A 334 4.22 -11.04 -16.73
C ARG A 334 4.14 -12.03 -17.87
N GLY A 335 5.11 -12.01 -18.79
CA GLY A 335 5.17 -12.95 -19.91
C GLY A 335 5.29 -14.40 -19.43
N ILE A 336 6.19 -14.67 -18.49
CA ILE A 336 6.39 -16.02 -17.90
C ILE A 336 5.12 -16.51 -17.19
N VAL A 337 4.49 -15.65 -16.40
CA VAL A 337 3.27 -16.02 -15.69
C VAL A 337 2.12 -16.26 -16.66
N GLN A 338 1.92 -15.38 -17.64
CA GLN A 338 0.88 -15.53 -18.67
C GLN A 338 1.03 -16.83 -19.46
N GLU A 339 2.25 -17.16 -19.87
CA GLU A 339 2.55 -18.40 -20.59
C GLU A 339 2.23 -19.66 -19.76
N LYS A 340 2.64 -19.68 -18.49
CA LYS A 340 2.48 -20.86 -17.64
C LYS A 340 1.10 -21.02 -17.03
N THR A 341 0.37 -19.92 -16.80
CA THR A 341 -0.84 -19.93 -15.97
C THR A 341 -2.06 -19.27 -16.62
N GLY A 342 -1.91 -18.61 -17.76
CA GLY A 342 -2.97 -17.82 -18.39
C GLY A 342 -3.34 -16.52 -17.63
N LEU A 343 -2.72 -16.24 -16.47
CA LEU A 343 -3.07 -15.09 -15.65
C LEU A 343 -2.41 -13.81 -16.12
N HIS A 344 -3.18 -12.74 -16.20
CA HIS A 344 -2.67 -11.38 -16.27
C HIS A 344 -2.44 -10.82 -14.87
N LEU A 345 -1.24 -10.30 -14.60
CA LEU A 345 -0.88 -9.71 -13.31
C LEU A 345 -1.02 -8.20 -13.33
N TYR A 346 -1.83 -7.65 -12.42
CA TYR A 346 -1.97 -6.21 -12.21
C TYR A 346 -0.95 -5.68 -11.22
N THR A 347 -0.40 -4.49 -11.48
CA THR A 347 0.52 -3.81 -10.56
C THR A 347 -0.26 -3.06 -9.46
N GLU A 348 0.35 -2.96 -8.28
CA GLU A 348 -0.20 -2.21 -7.13
C GLU A 348 0.32 -0.76 -7.07
N PRO A 349 1.63 -0.47 -7.27
CA PRO A 349 2.16 0.87 -7.23
C PRO A 349 1.60 1.78 -8.32
N GLU A 350 1.52 3.08 -8.00
CA GLU A 350 1.24 4.13 -9.00
C GLU A 350 2.47 4.34 -9.88
N LEU A 351 2.25 4.45 -11.19
CA LEU A 351 3.28 4.71 -12.19
C LEU A 351 3.23 6.20 -12.58
N ILE A 352 4.29 6.95 -12.28
CA ILE A 352 4.31 8.40 -12.38
C ILE A 352 5.32 8.86 -13.45
N GLY A 353 4.89 9.77 -14.34
CA GLY A 353 5.75 10.39 -15.33
C GLY A 353 6.05 9.51 -16.56
N PHE A 354 5.26 8.47 -16.77
CA PHE A 354 5.30 7.64 -17.98
C PHE A 354 4.25 8.10 -19.00
N THR A 355 4.54 7.90 -20.27
CA THR A 355 3.59 8.10 -21.36
C THR A 355 2.81 6.81 -21.64
N ALA A 356 1.64 6.91 -22.32
CA ALA A 356 0.86 5.76 -22.76
C ALA A 356 1.70 4.80 -23.61
N SER A 357 2.46 5.33 -24.57
CA SER A 357 3.32 4.55 -25.47
C SER A 357 4.40 3.77 -24.72
N GLU A 358 5.01 4.37 -23.67
CA GLU A 358 5.98 3.67 -22.83
C GLU A 358 5.33 2.52 -22.05
N LEU A 359 4.18 2.77 -21.44
CA LEU A 359 3.48 1.72 -20.70
C LEU A 359 3.01 0.58 -21.64
N GLN A 360 2.54 0.89 -22.84
CA GLN A 360 2.23 -0.13 -23.87
C GLN A 360 3.47 -0.95 -24.22
N HIS A 361 4.62 -0.30 -24.40
CA HIS A 361 5.89 -1.00 -24.67
C HIS A 361 6.21 -2.03 -23.58
N TYR A 362 5.91 -1.75 -22.31
CA TYR A 362 6.10 -2.66 -21.17
C TYR A 362 4.93 -3.62 -20.94
N GLY A 363 3.99 -3.71 -21.87
CA GLY A 363 2.90 -4.69 -21.83
C GLY A 363 1.76 -4.34 -20.88
N PHE A 364 1.57 -3.04 -20.58
CA PHE A 364 0.37 -2.57 -19.91
C PHE A 364 -0.78 -2.45 -20.92
N ASN A 365 -1.97 -2.91 -20.52
CA ASN A 365 -3.17 -2.79 -21.36
C ASN A 365 -3.83 -1.41 -21.17
N ASP A 366 -4.83 -1.10 -22.02
CA ASP A 366 -5.49 0.21 -22.04
C ASP A 366 -6.18 0.54 -20.70
N GLU A 367 -6.74 -0.46 -20.00
CA GLU A 367 -7.35 -0.29 -18.67
C GLU A 367 -6.32 0.16 -17.66
N GLU A 368 -5.15 -0.49 -17.64
CA GLU A 368 -4.05 -0.13 -16.74
C GLU A 368 -3.49 1.26 -17.08
N ILE A 369 -3.31 1.56 -18.36
CA ILE A 369 -2.79 2.84 -18.84
C ILE A 369 -3.71 3.99 -18.44
N THR A 370 -5.02 3.83 -18.63
CA THR A 370 -6.02 4.84 -18.24
C THR A 370 -5.95 5.14 -16.72
N ARG A 371 -5.53 4.18 -15.90
CA ARG A 371 -5.34 4.38 -14.47
C ARG A 371 -4.16 5.30 -14.14
N TYR A 372 -3.10 5.32 -14.96
CA TYR A 372 -1.83 5.98 -14.68
C TYR A 372 -1.62 7.30 -15.42
N ILE A 373 -2.34 7.53 -16.51
CA ILE A 373 -2.22 8.75 -17.32
C ILE A 373 -3.40 9.67 -17.04
N HIS A 374 -3.09 10.90 -16.70
CA HIS A 374 -4.05 11.97 -16.38
C HIS A 374 -3.93 13.12 -17.36
#